data_f1221610d3b7dd45693bb62ab4e4b59a
#
_entry.id   f1221610d3b7dd45693bb62ab4e4b59a
#
_cell.length_a   1.000
_cell.length_b   1.000
_cell.length_c   1.000
_cell.angle_alpha   90.00
_cell.angle_beta   90.00
_cell.angle_gamma   90.00
#
_symmetry.space_group_name_H-M   'P 1'
#
loop_
_entity.id
_entity.type
_entity.pdbx_description
1 polymer ?
#
loop_
_entity_poly.entity_id
_entity_poly.type
_entity_poly.pdbx_seq_one_letter_code
_entity_poly.pdbx_strand_id
1 'polypeptide(L)'
;MSITRRQVVQGAGAIAGAAVLGSRAAEQTNPLNVGFVLIGPVGDFGWSTMHDRGRKRMEEVLGSSVRSMQVESVAPPDFDRVVNQLARNGARLIFTTSFSYFQPTVRVAPTLPKVFFENATGTSTLPNLSIYNTRFYEGRYVQGVIAARKSRTKTIGYIASFPIPEVIHAINTVMRGAWSVDPSMKVRVVWVGAWFNPGREADAARALVDQGCDVLCQHTDSPAPLQVAEERGVFGFGQASDMTRFAPKAHLTSPVNNWGDYYVSRARAVIDGSWRPGDVWGGLKSGMFSLAPFTNMKPEEVAEATRVRDALAAGTLHPFEGPIVKQDSTTVIPAGQRLSDAQIRSQNYFYRGIEATMPT
;
A
#
# COMPACT_ATOMS: atom_id res chain seq x y z
N MET A 1 -75.50 -70.48 -0.70
CA MET A 1 -76.12 -69.91 -1.89
C MET A 1 -75.10 -68.91 -2.43
N SER A 2 -74.39 -69.35 -3.45
CA SER A 2 -74.62 -69.10 -4.86
C SER A 2 -74.05 -67.74 -5.25
N ILE A 3 -72.80 -67.74 -5.88
CA ILE A 3 -72.58 -67.48 -7.32
C ILE A 3 -72.65 -65.95 -7.57
N THR A 4 -71.76 -65.27 -8.30
CA THR A 4 -70.90 -65.51 -9.48
C THR A 4 -70.05 -64.30 -9.75
N ARG A 5 -68.84 -64.44 -10.13
CA ARG A 5 -68.13 -64.16 -11.39
C ARG A 5 -68.31 -62.80 -12.10
N ARG A 6 -67.13 -62.30 -12.44
CA ARG A 6 -66.75 -61.53 -13.66
C ARG A 6 -67.07 -60.03 -13.66
N GLN A 7 -66.17 -59.18 -14.05
CA GLN A 7 -65.24 -59.03 -15.19
C GLN A 7 -64.38 -57.79 -14.92
N VAL A 8 -63.13 -57.83 -15.19
CA VAL A 8 -62.40 -57.51 -16.42
C VAL A 8 -61.86 -56.06 -16.34
N VAL A 9 -60.54 -56.01 -16.10
CA VAL A 9 -59.48 -55.38 -16.89
C VAL A 9 -59.72 -53.97 -17.45
N GLN A 10 -58.90 -53.11 -17.04
CA GLN A 10 -58.08 -52.11 -17.78
C GLN A 10 -57.38 -51.25 -16.73
N GLY A 11 -56.12 -51.25 -16.49
CA GLY A 11 -55.04 -50.94 -17.44
C GLY A 11 -54.74 -49.45 -17.41
N ALA A 12 -54.03 -49.00 -16.40
CA ALA A 12 -53.34 -47.72 -16.51
C ALA A 12 -52.02 -47.82 -15.76
N GLY A 13 -50.96 -47.99 -16.51
CA GLY A 13 -49.62 -48.04 -16.01
C GLY A 13 -49.21 -46.64 -15.49
N ALA A 14 -48.94 -46.55 -14.20
CA ALA A 14 -48.24 -45.40 -13.64
C ALA A 14 -46.74 -45.59 -13.90
N ILE A 15 -46.23 -44.88 -14.87
CA ILE A 15 -44.79 -44.72 -15.08
C ILE A 15 -44.28 -43.87 -13.92
N ALA A 16 -43.65 -44.50 -12.94
CA ALA A 16 -42.85 -43.81 -11.93
C ALA A 16 -41.60 -43.27 -12.62
N GLY A 17 -41.67 -42.00 -13.06
CA GLY A 17 -40.48 -41.23 -13.47
C GLY A 17 -39.58 -41.00 -12.27
N ALA A 18 -38.53 -41.83 -12.11
CA ALA A 18 -37.45 -41.53 -11.22
C ALA A 18 -36.74 -40.27 -11.74
N ALA A 19 -37.06 -39.13 -11.15
CA ALA A 19 -36.27 -37.94 -11.29
C ALA A 19 -34.88 -38.21 -10.70
N VAL A 20 -33.93 -38.55 -11.57
CA VAL A 20 -32.51 -38.54 -11.22
C VAL A 20 -32.15 -37.10 -10.98
N LEU A 21 -32.28 -36.65 -9.74
CA LEU A 21 -31.61 -35.46 -9.25
C LEU A 21 -30.11 -35.75 -9.33
N GLY A 22 -29.54 -35.49 -10.51
CA GLY A 22 -28.12 -35.44 -10.69
C GLY A 22 -27.59 -34.32 -9.76
N SER A 23 -27.14 -34.71 -8.56
CA SER A 23 -26.25 -33.85 -7.78
C SER A 23 -25.07 -33.56 -8.69
N ARG A 24 -25.03 -32.35 -9.27
CA ARG A 24 -23.80 -31.81 -9.79
C ARG A 24 -22.84 -31.82 -8.61
N ALA A 25 -22.01 -32.85 -8.53
CA ALA A 25 -20.82 -32.81 -7.70
C ALA A 25 -20.13 -31.51 -8.09
N ALA A 26 -20.04 -30.55 -7.16
CA ALA A 26 -19.26 -29.38 -7.36
C ALA A 26 -17.85 -29.87 -7.72
N GLU A 27 -17.45 -29.60 -8.95
CA GLU A 27 -16.10 -29.90 -9.43
C GLU A 27 -15.16 -29.26 -8.40
N GLN A 28 -14.47 -30.12 -7.64
CA GLN A 28 -13.53 -29.67 -6.62
C GLN A 28 -12.35 -29.05 -7.36
N THR A 29 -12.50 -27.78 -7.75
CA THR A 29 -11.41 -27.01 -8.34
C THR A 29 -10.32 -26.90 -7.30
N ASN A 30 -9.12 -27.36 -7.64
CA ASN A 30 -7.97 -27.23 -6.76
C ASN A 30 -7.80 -25.75 -6.37
N PRO A 31 -7.56 -25.45 -5.10
CA PRO A 31 -7.39 -24.06 -4.65
C PRO A 31 -6.26 -23.37 -5.41
N LEU A 32 -6.46 -22.10 -5.71
CA LEU A 32 -5.40 -21.26 -6.26
C LEU A 32 -4.29 -21.09 -5.22
N ASN A 33 -3.08 -21.54 -5.54
CA ASN A 33 -1.91 -21.27 -4.72
C ASN A 33 -1.38 -19.87 -5.02
N VAL A 34 -1.27 -19.03 -3.98
CA VAL A 34 -0.83 -17.64 -4.06
C VAL A 34 0.45 -17.47 -3.27
N GLY A 35 1.51 -16.95 -3.89
CA GLY A 35 2.79 -16.66 -3.26
C GLY A 35 2.90 -15.19 -2.84
N PHE A 36 3.56 -14.92 -1.71
CA PHE A 36 3.91 -13.58 -1.26
C PHE A 36 5.40 -13.50 -0.96
N VAL A 37 6.09 -12.53 -1.55
CA VAL A 37 7.52 -12.25 -1.31
C VAL A 37 7.60 -10.92 -0.59
N LEU A 38 7.95 -10.95 0.70
CA LEU A 38 7.97 -9.78 1.58
C LEU A 38 9.39 -9.27 1.77
N ILE A 39 9.56 -7.94 1.72
CA ILE A 39 10.88 -7.28 1.84
C ILE A 39 11.38 -7.22 3.29
N GLY A 40 10.47 -7.19 4.25
CA GLY A 40 10.74 -7.20 5.68
C GLY A 40 9.99 -8.32 6.39
N PRO A 41 10.16 -8.43 7.71
CA PRO A 41 9.39 -9.38 8.53
C PRO A 41 7.94 -8.91 8.66
N VAL A 42 7.02 -9.84 8.87
CA VAL A 42 5.61 -9.51 9.18
C VAL A 42 5.49 -8.68 10.47
N GLY A 43 6.47 -8.80 11.37
CA GLY A 43 6.56 -8.01 12.60
C GLY A 43 7.19 -6.62 12.46
N ASP A 44 7.33 -6.07 11.23
CA ASP A 44 7.83 -4.70 11.00
C ASP A 44 6.86 -3.62 11.50
N PHE A 45 5.59 -4.00 11.68
CA PHE A 45 4.44 -3.16 12.00
C PHE A 45 4.09 -2.09 10.95
N GLY A 46 4.79 -2.09 9.83
CA GLY A 46 4.63 -1.19 8.70
C GLY A 46 4.20 -1.91 7.44
N TRP A 47 5.03 -1.83 6.42
CA TRP A 47 4.74 -2.30 5.05
C TRP A 47 4.45 -3.79 4.97
N SER A 48 5.36 -4.66 5.45
CA SER A 48 5.19 -6.12 5.37
C SER A 48 4.03 -6.61 6.22
N THR A 49 3.78 -5.99 7.39
CA THR A 49 2.59 -6.24 8.22
C THR A 49 1.30 -6.00 7.43
N MET A 50 1.22 -4.91 6.66
CA MET A 50 0.00 -4.59 5.91
C MET A 50 -0.20 -5.51 4.71
N HIS A 51 0.87 -5.96 4.07
CA HIS A 51 0.79 -7.01 3.04
C HIS A 51 0.29 -8.33 3.61
N ASP A 52 0.77 -8.75 4.79
CA ASP A 52 0.26 -9.95 5.47
C ASP A 52 -1.21 -9.81 5.90
N ARG A 53 -1.62 -8.63 6.40
CA ARG A 53 -3.05 -8.37 6.67
C ARG A 53 -3.89 -8.49 5.40
N GLY A 54 -3.41 -7.96 4.28
CA GLY A 54 -4.06 -8.11 2.98
C GLY A 54 -4.16 -9.57 2.53
N ARG A 55 -3.09 -10.35 2.72
CA ARG A 55 -3.05 -11.79 2.47
C ARG A 55 -4.10 -12.54 3.30
N LYS A 56 -4.15 -12.28 4.61
CA LYS A 56 -5.12 -12.86 5.53
C LYS A 56 -6.56 -12.51 5.16
N ARG A 57 -6.80 -11.26 4.75
CA ARG A 57 -8.10 -10.82 4.24
C ARG A 57 -8.49 -11.56 2.98
N MET A 58 -7.57 -11.81 2.07
CA MET A 58 -7.80 -12.61 0.87
C MET A 58 -8.20 -14.05 1.24
N GLU A 59 -7.50 -14.69 2.18
CA GLU A 59 -7.85 -16.05 2.65
C GLU A 59 -9.21 -16.07 3.35
N GLU A 60 -9.51 -15.08 4.18
CA GLU A 60 -10.81 -14.96 4.85
C GLU A 60 -11.97 -14.88 3.84
N VAL A 61 -11.83 -14.04 2.82
CA VAL A 61 -12.90 -13.79 1.84
C VAL A 61 -13.07 -14.92 0.84
N LEU A 62 -11.97 -15.56 0.41
CA LEU A 62 -11.99 -16.58 -0.64
C LEU A 62 -12.01 -18.03 -0.08
N GLY A 63 -11.76 -18.19 1.22
CA GLY A 63 -11.86 -19.47 1.92
C GLY A 63 -11.07 -20.59 1.23
N SER A 64 -11.72 -21.72 1.01
CA SER A 64 -11.10 -22.90 0.38
C SER A 64 -10.70 -22.73 -1.08
N SER A 65 -11.06 -21.61 -1.73
CA SER A 65 -10.70 -21.33 -3.12
C SER A 65 -9.25 -20.90 -3.29
N VAL A 66 -8.55 -20.53 -2.20
CA VAL A 66 -7.15 -20.10 -2.22
C VAL A 66 -6.34 -20.78 -1.12
N ARG A 67 -5.03 -20.88 -1.36
CA ARG A 67 -4.01 -21.18 -0.34
C ARG A 67 -2.84 -20.24 -0.54
N SER A 68 -2.43 -19.54 0.51
CA SER A 68 -1.27 -18.65 0.41
C SER A 68 -0.01 -19.26 1.01
N MET A 69 1.11 -18.87 0.45
CA MET A 69 2.47 -19.13 0.92
C MET A 69 3.20 -17.81 1.00
N GLN A 70 3.96 -17.56 2.06
CA GLN A 70 4.75 -16.33 2.17
C GLN A 70 6.20 -16.63 2.51
N VAL A 71 7.10 -15.77 2.04
CA VAL A 71 8.51 -15.77 2.39
C VAL A 71 8.88 -14.33 2.80
N GLU A 72 9.35 -14.20 4.03
CA GLU A 72 9.66 -12.91 4.65
C GLU A 72 11.13 -12.55 4.52
N SER A 73 11.42 -11.25 4.62
CA SER A 73 12.79 -10.70 4.67
C SER A 73 13.67 -11.19 3.52
N VAL A 74 13.09 -11.28 2.32
CA VAL A 74 13.83 -11.75 1.13
C VAL A 74 14.73 -10.64 0.63
N ALA A 75 16.05 -10.88 0.71
CA ALA A 75 17.01 -9.95 0.12
C ALA A 75 16.91 -9.97 -1.42
N PRO A 76 17.07 -8.82 -2.12
CA PRO A 76 16.95 -8.78 -3.58
C PRO A 76 17.82 -9.82 -4.33
N PRO A 77 19.03 -10.18 -3.91
CA PRO A 77 19.80 -11.26 -4.55
C PRO A 77 19.17 -12.66 -4.45
N ASP A 78 18.34 -12.93 -3.42
CA ASP A 78 17.65 -14.20 -3.22
C ASP A 78 16.31 -14.30 -3.95
N PHE A 79 15.84 -13.21 -4.53
CA PHE A 79 14.49 -13.08 -5.10
C PHE A 79 14.20 -14.18 -6.14
N ASP A 80 15.08 -14.36 -7.13
CA ASP A 80 14.87 -15.31 -8.23
C ASP A 80 14.72 -16.74 -7.70
N ARG A 81 15.54 -17.13 -6.71
CA ARG A 81 15.47 -18.43 -6.05
C ARG A 81 14.14 -18.64 -5.34
N VAL A 82 13.67 -17.64 -4.59
CA VAL A 82 12.42 -17.68 -3.83
C VAL A 82 11.21 -17.75 -4.76
N VAL A 83 11.14 -16.92 -5.79
CA VAL A 83 10.05 -16.92 -6.78
C VAL A 83 9.96 -18.26 -7.50
N ASN A 84 11.10 -18.79 -7.97
CA ASN A 84 11.14 -20.11 -8.61
C ASN A 84 10.71 -21.22 -7.64
N GLN A 85 11.02 -21.13 -6.36
CA GLN A 85 10.55 -22.11 -5.36
C GLN A 85 9.03 -22.02 -5.17
N LEU A 86 8.46 -20.81 -5.05
CA LEU A 86 7.01 -20.63 -4.97
C LEU A 86 6.30 -21.20 -6.22
N ALA A 87 6.82 -20.94 -7.41
CA ALA A 87 6.29 -21.50 -8.65
C ALA A 87 6.33 -23.02 -8.69
N ARG A 88 7.45 -23.65 -8.28
CA ARG A 88 7.57 -25.12 -8.15
C ARG A 88 6.60 -25.70 -7.13
N ASN A 89 6.29 -24.95 -6.07
CA ASN A 89 5.27 -25.32 -5.07
C ASN A 89 3.83 -25.05 -5.57
N GLY A 90 3.67 -24.74 -6.86
CA GLY A 90 2.37 -24.62 -7.52
C GLY A 90 1.74 -23.23 -7.45
N ALA A 91 2.45 -22.19 -7.03
CA ALA A 91 1.92 -20.82 -7.07
C ALA A 91 1.61 -20.41 -8.52
N ARG A 92 0.38 -19.94 -8.74
CA ARG A 92 -0.13 -19.42 -10.02
C ARG A 92 -0.28 -17.89 -9.99
N LEU A 93 -0.29 -17.29 -8.83
CA LEU A 93 -0.29 -15.85 -8.59
C LEU A 93 0.78 -15.54 -7.56
N ILE A 94 1.68 -14.59 -7.84
CA ILE A 94 2.73 -14.20 -6.91
C ILE A 94 2.73 -12.68 -6.73
N PHE A 95 2.55 -12.24 -5.49
CA PHE A 95 2.70 -10.84 -5.09
C PHE A 95 4.14 -10.58 -4.66
N THR A 96 4.82 -9.67 -5.36
CA THR A 96 6.19 -9.23 -5.06
C THR A 96 6.14 -7.83 -4.49
N THR A 97 6.24 -7.73 -3.16
CA THR A 97 5.73 -6.60 -2.38
C THR A 97 6.78 -5.50 -2.14
N SER A 98 7.58 -5.16 -3.13
CA SER A 98 8.58 -4.08 -2.99
C SER A 98 9.01 -3.52 -4.33
N PHE A 99 9.37 -2.22 -4.34
CA PHE A 99 10.11 -1.61 -5.45
C PHE A 99 11.42 -2.36 -5.75
N SER A 100 12.13 -2.80 -4.72
CA SER A 100 13.37 -3.56 -4.87
C SER A 100 13.21 -4.87 -5.66
N TYR A 101 11.99 -5.38 -5.75
CA TYR A 101 11.66 -6.58 -6.53
C TYR A 101 11.19 -6.30 -7.95
N PHE A 102 11.00 -5.03 -8.33
CA PHE A 102 10.44 -4.72 -9.65
C PHE A 102 11.33 -5.24 -10.78
N GLN A 103 12.59 -4.84 -10.84
CA GLN A 103 13.52 -5.30 -11.89
C GLN A 103 13.75 -6.83 -11.87
N PRO A 104 13.95 -7.49 -10.70
CA PRO A 104 13.93 -8.94 -10.62
C PRO A 104 12.63 -9.57 -11.17
N THR A 105 11.44 -9.01 -10.85
CA THR A 105 10.17 -9.54 -11.36
C THR A 105 10.08 -9.40 -12.89
N VAL A 106 10.47 -8.26 -13.45
CA VAL A 106 10.53 -8.05 -14.92
C VAL A 106 11.40 -9.10 -15.60
N ARG A 107 12.51 -9.50 -14.96
CA ARG A 107 13.44 -10.52 -15.48
C ARG A 107 12.87 -11.93 -15.40
N VAL A 108 12.22 -12.27 -14.28
CA VAL A 108 11.73 -13.64 -14.01
C VAL A 108 10.37 -13.93 -14.65
N ALA A 109 9.46 -12.96 -14.70
CA ALA A 109 8.09 -13.17 -15.17
C ALA A 109 8.00 -13.85 -16.56
N PRO A 110 8.80 -13.44 -17.59
CA PRO A 110 8.76 -14.11 -18.89
C PRO A 110 9.21 -15.58 -18.86
N THR A 111 10.01 -15.99 -17.87
CA THR A 111 10.48 -17.39 -17.73
C THR A 111 9.44 -18.30 -17.08
N LEU A 112 8.39 -17.70 -16.49
CA LEU A 112 7.29 -18.38 -15.80
C LEU A 112 5.93 -18.00 -16.43
N PRO A 113 5.67 -18.30 -17.71
CA PRO A 113 4.52 -17.76 -18.45
C PRO A 113 3.15 -18.24 -17.92
N LYS A 114 3.13 -19.25 -17.07
CA LYS A 114 1.90 -19.78 -16.42
C LYS A 114 1.66 -19.17 -15.03
N VAL A 115 2.56 -18.29 -14.55
CA VAL A 115 2.45 -17.59 -13.28
C VAL A 115 2.12 -16.13 -13.54
N PHE A 116 1.13 -15.61 -12.86
CA PHE A 116 0.79 -14.18 -12.85
C PHE A 116 1.52 -13.48 -11.71
N PHE A 117 2.02 -12.30 -11.99
CA PHE A 117 2.75 -11.49 -11.04
C PHE A 117 2.02 -10.18 -10.75
N GLU A 118 2.05 -9.78 -9.50
CA GLU A 118 1.56 -8.50 -9.01
C GLU A 118 2.70 -7.81 -8.25
N ASN A 119 3.33 -6.80 -8.85
CA ASN A 119 4.44 -6.11 -8.19
C ASN A 119 3.97 -4.80 -7.56
N ALA A 120 4.20 -4.64 -6.25
CA ALA A 120 3.99 -3.37 -5.57
C ALA A 120 5.06 -2.36 -5.99
N THR A 121 4.62 -1.14 -6.32
CA THR A 121 5.48 0.01 -6.67
C THR A 121 6.29 -0.14 -7.97
N GLY A 122 5.94 -1.11 -8.82
CA GLY A 122 6.52 -1.25 -10.16
C GLY A 122 6.17 -0.08 -11.08
N THR A 123 6.85 0.00 -12.22
CA THR A 123 6.73 1.12 -13.17
C THR A 123 6.30 0.71 -14.59
N SER A 124 6.20 -0.58 -14.87
CA SER A 124 5.70 -1.10 -16.16
C SER A 124 5.09 -2.50 -16.00
N THR A 125 4.23 -2.86 -16.93
CA THR A 125 3.55 -4.15 -17.01
C THR A 125 4.18 -5.06 -18.07
N LEU A 126 3.94 -6.39 -17.93
CA LEU A 126 4.22 -7.41 -18.94
C LEU A 126 2.96 -8.26 -19.17
N PRO A 127 2.92 -9.16 -20.17
CA PRO A 127 1.76 -10.02 -20.39
C PRO A 127 1.27 -10.80 -19.17
N ASN A 128 2.17 -11.13 -18.23
CA ASN A 128 1.88 -11.81 -16.97
C ASN A 128 2.33 -11.02 -15.73
N LEU A 129 2.57 -9.73 -15.84
CA LEU A 129 2.95 -8.84 -14.74
C LEU A 129 2.03 -7.61 -14.69
N SER A 130 1.31 -7.45 -13.59
CA SER A 130 0.65 -6.21 -13.17
C SER A 130 1.50 -5.46 -12.16
N ILE A 131 1.23 -4.16 -12.06
CA ILE A 131 1.79 -3.31 -11.02
C ILE A 131 0.67 -2.65 -10.22
N TYR A 132 0.93 -2.42 -8.93
CA TYR A 132 -0.01 -1.72 -8.06
C TYR A 132 0.72 -0.88 -7.03
N ASN A 133 0.08 0.21 -6.61
CA ASN A 133 0.60 1.09 -5.57
C ASN A 133 -0.54 1.90 -4.93
N THR A 134 -0.23 2.59 -3.82
CA THR A 134 -1.10 3.58 -3.23
C THR A 134 -0.59 4.99 -3.47
N ARG A 135 -1.52 5.95 -3.53
CA ARG A 135 -1.21 7.38 -3.65
C ARG A 135 -0.79 7.94 -2.29
N PHE A 136 0.35 7.48 -1.78
CA PHE A 136 0.91 7.93 -0.50
C PHE A 136 0.94 9.45 -0.36
N TYR A 137 1.20 10.14 -1.45
CA TYR A 137 1.31 11.58 -1.47
C TYR A 137 0.03 12.28 -0.97
N GLU A 138 -1.15 11.68 -1.10
CA GLU A 138 -2.40 12.24 -0.56
C GLU A 138 -2.32 12.36 0.96
N GLY A 139 -1.92 11.29 1.65
CA GLY A 139 -1.72 11.30 3.10
C GLY A 139 -0.54 12.17 3.53
N ARG A 140 0.52 12.22 2.72
CA ARG A 140 1.69 13.08 2.98
C ARG A 140 1.33 14.57 2.95
N TYR A 141 0.43 14.96 2.06
CA TYR A 141 -0.08 16.33 2.07
C TYR A 141 -0.81 16.66 3.37
N VAL A 142 -1.69 15.76 3.84
CA VAL A 142 -2.38 15.92 5.14
C VAL A 142 -1.38 16.00 6.30
N GLN A 143 -0.35 15.13 6.29
CA GLN A 143 0.72 15.18 7.30
C GLN A 143 1.46 16.52 7.30
N GLY A 144 1.73 17.10 6.12
CA GLY A 144 2.33 18.42 6.00
C GLY A 144 1.47 19.53 6.64
N VAL A 145 0.15 19.52 6.38
CA VAL A 145 -0.80 20.46 7.00
C VAL A 145 -0.78 20.33 8.52
N ILE A 146 -0.88 19.09 9.03
CA ILE A 146 -0.84 18.82 10.48
C ILE A 146 0.49 19.26 11.07
N ALA A 147 1.62 18.92 10.44
CA ALA A 147 2.95 19.28 10.90
C ALA A 147 3.13 20.79 11.05
N ALA A 148 2.63 21.58 10.09
CA ALA A 148 2.70 23.03 10.16
C ALA A 148 1.88 23.63 11.32
N ARG A 149 0.80 22.99 11.75
CA ARG A 149 0.01 23.37 12.93
C ARG A 149 0.70 22.99 14.26
N LYS A 150 1.44 21.89 14.25
CA LYS A 150 2.09 21.34 15.46
C LYS A 150 3.49 21.89 15.70
N SER A 151 4.24 22.18 14.65
CA SER A 151 5.63 22.59 14.75
C SER A 151 5.77 24.02 15.29
N ARG A 152 6.66 24.18 16.27
CA ARG A 152 7.09 25.46 16.83
C ARG A 152 8.37 25.95 16.17
N THR A 153 9.24 25.01 15.77
CA THR A 153 10.53 25.31 15.12
C THR A 153 10.39 25.57 13.62
N LYS A 154 9.20 25.29 13.06
CA LYS A 154 8.90 25.37 11.62
C LYS A 154 9.76 24.43 10.77
N THR A 155 10.30 23.37 11.38
CA THR A 155 11.18 22.41 10.72
C THR A 155 10.69 20.99 10.95
N ILE A 156 10.32 20.32 9.85
CA ILE A 156 9.89 18.92 9.82
C ILE A 156 11.11 18.07 9.52
N GLY A 157 11.32 17.00 10.28
CA GLY A 157 12.30 15.96 9.96
C GLY A 157 11.68 14.85 9.13
N TYR A 158 12.35 14.40 8.08
CA TYR A 158 11.89 13.30 7.25
C TYR A 158 12.94 12.19 7.20
N ILE A 159 12.61 11.02 7.74
CA ILE A 159 13.42 9.81 7.68
C ILE A 159 13.06 9.09 6.38
N ALA A 160 13.98 9.07 5.41
CA ALA A 160 13.78 8.54 4.07
C ALA A 160 14.55 7.23 3.85
N SER A 161 13.95 6.30 3.13
CA SER A 161 14.55 5.00 2.78
C SER A 161 15.54 5.11 1.61
N PHE A 162 15.03 5.19 0.39
CA PHE A 162 15.81 5.26 -0.85
C PHE A 162 15.34 6.43 -1.73
N PRO A 163 16.22 7.03 -2.55
CA PRO A 163 15.89 8.17 -3.40
C PRO A 163 15.14 7.77 -4.68
N ILE A 164 14.05 7.04 -4.52
CA ILE A 164 13.15 6.67 -5.61
C ILE A 164 12.02 7.69 -5.78
N PRO A 165 11.41 7.80 -6.96
CA PRO A 165 10.37 8.81 -7.23
C PRO A 165 9.23 8.82 -6.20
N GLU A 166 8.80 7.65 -5.71
CA GLU A 166 7.76 7.54 -4.67
C GLU A 166 8.14 8.26 -3.38
N VAL A 167 9.37 8.07 -2.90
CA VAL A 167 9.87 8.71 -1.68
C VAL A 167 10.06 10.22 -1.90
N ILE A 168 10.59 10.60 -3.09
CA ILE A 168 10.82 12.00 -3.46
C ILE A 168 9.51 12.78 -3.52
N HIS A 169 8.50 12.28 -4.26
CA HIS A 169 7.22 13.00 -4.34
C HIS A 169 6.46 12.99 -3.00
N ALA A 170 6.68 11.99 -2.15
CA ALA A 170 6.13 11.97 -0.79
C ALA A 170 6.72 13.09 0.08
N ILE A 171 8.05 13.29 0.06
CA ILE A 171 8.73 14.41 0.73
C ILE A 171 8.22 15.75 0.18
N ASN A 172 8.14 15.88 -1.15
CA ASN A 172 7.63 17.06 -1.84
C ASN A 172 6.21 17.42 -1.39
N THR A 173 5.35 16.42 -1.20
CA THR A 173 3.96 16.68 -0.78
C THR A 173 3.81 17.00 0.70
N VAL A 174 4.66 16.50 1.58
CA VAL A 174 4.75 16.99 2.96
C VAL A 174 5.06 18.49 2.96
N MET A 175 6.06 18.91 2.17
CA MET A 175 6.39 20.32 2.04
C MET A 175 5.23 21.15 1.48
N ARG A 176 4.53 20.66 0.47
CA ARG A 176 3.34 21.31 -0.13
C ARG A 176 2.21 21.49 0.89
N GLY A 177 1.91 20.45 1.66
CA GLY A 177 0.93 20.53 2.72
C GLY A 177 1.32 21.53 3.81
N ALA A 178 2.59 21.51 4.23
CA ALA A 178 3.10 22.45 5.22
C ALA A 178 3.03 23.90 4.73
N TRP A 179 3.41 24.16 3.48
CA TRP A 179 3.36 25.49 2.90
C TRP A 179 1.95 26.03 2.64
N SER A 180 0.96 25.16 2.49
CA SER A 180 -0.42 25.62 2.41
C SER A 180 -0.92 26.29 3.71
N VAL A 181 -0.21 26.05 4.82
CA VAL A 181 -0.49 26.61 6.14
C VAL A 181 0.50 27.73 6.51
N ASP A 182 1.79 27.46 6.36
CA ASP A 182 2.87 28.40 6.70
C ASP A 182 4.02 28.31 5.68
N PRO A 183 4.21 29.35 4.82
CA PRO A 183 5.28 29.35 3.81
C PRO A 183 6.71 29.41 4.38
N SER A 184 6.87 29.61 5.69
CA SER A 184 8.17 29.58 6.35
C SER A 184 8.64 28.20 6.78
N MET A 185 7.78 27.18 6.63
CA MET A 185 8.09 25.80 6.96
C MET A 185 9.23 25.26 6.10
N LYS A 186 10.00 24.34 6.70
CA LYS A 186 11.12 23.62 6.08
C LYS A 186 11.01 22.13 6.33
N VAL A 187 11.60 21.33 5.44
CA VAL A 187 11.74 19.88 5.61
C VAL A 187 13.22 19.51 5.52
N ARG A 188 13.74 18.84 6.54
CA ARG A 188 15.08 18.23 6.55
C ARG A 188 14.95 16.73 6.33
N VAL A 189 15.85 16.16 5.53
CA VAL A 189 15.79 14.75 5.16
C VAL A 189 17.09 14.04 5.57
N VAL A 190 16.92 12.88 6.20
CA VAL A 190 18.02 11.94 6.44
C VAL A 190 17.71 10.62 5.73
N TRP A 191 18.66 10.17 4.90
CA TRP A 191 18.56 8.93 4.13
C TRP A 191 19.12 7.76 4.92
N VAL A 192 18.31 6.71 5.13
CA VAL A 192 18.67 5.50 5.89
C VAL A 192 19.31 4.45 5.00
N GLY A 193 18.97 4.42 3.70
CA GLY A 193 19.43 3.41 2.75
C GLY A 193 18.86 2.00 3.05
N ALA A 194 17.71 1.93 3.69
CA ALA A 194 16.99 0.68 3.99
C ALA A 194 15.49 0.94 4.07
N TRP A 195 14.67 -0.09 3.76
CA TRP A 195 13.23 -0.07 4.03
C TRP A 195 12.94 -0.32 5.51
N PHE A 196 13.63 -1.30 6.11
CA PHE A 196 13.47 -1.68 7.50
C PHE A 196 14.84 -1.84 8.16
N ASN A 197 15.18 -0.94 9.06
CA ASN A 197 16.37 -1.01 9.92
C ASN A 197 16.13 -0.15 11.17
N PRO A 198 15.51 -0.71 12.23
CA PRO A 198 15.11 0.06 13.42
C PRO A 198 16.24 0.88 14.05
N GLY A 199 17.48 0.36 14.05
CA GLY A 199 18.63 1.06 14.60
C GLY A 199 18.96 2.34 13.82
N ARG A 200 19.15 2.22 12.49
CA ARG A 200 19.41 3.38 11.61
C ARG A 200 18.25 4.36 11.58
N GLU A 201 17.03 3.87 11.63
CA GLU A 201 15.82 4.70 11.66
C GLU A 201 15.75 5.54 12.94
N ALA A 202 16.06 4.93 14.11
CA ALA A 202 16.14 5.63 15.38
C ALA A 202 17.28 6.67 15.38
N ASP A 203 18.46 6.33 14.84
CA ASP A 203 19.60 7.27 14.77
C ASP A 203 19.28 8.45 13.86
N ALA A 204 18.63 8.22 12.71
CA ALA A 204 18.17 9.28 11.82
C ALA A 204 17.14 10.20 12.51
N ALA A 205 16.20 9.61 13.27
CA ALA A 205 15.22 10.38 14.03
C ALA A 205 15.89 11.25 15.10
N ARG A 206 16.82 10.71 15.90
CA ARG A 206 17.59 11.46 16.90
C ARG A 206 18.35 12.62 16.24
N ALA A 207 19.08 12.34 15.15
CA ALA A 207 19.82 13.36 14.43
C ALA A 207 18.94 14.53 13.94
N LEU A 208 17.74 14.24 13.44
CA LEU A 208 16.79 15.25 13.01
C LEU A 208 16.26 16.08 14.20
N VAL A 209 15.94 15.45 15.33
CA VAL A 209 15.52 16.15 16.54
C VAL A 209 16.65 17.06 17.07
N ASP A 210 17.90 16.56 17.11
CA ASP A 210 19.07 17.33 17.54
C ASP A 210 19.34 18.53 16.62
N GLN A 211 18.92 18.45 15.36
CA GLN A 211 18.96 19.56 14.40
C GLN A 211 17.75 20.52 14.53
N GLY A 212 16.90 20.35 15.54
CA GLY A 212 15.77 21.22 15.82
C GLY A 212 14.46 20.85 15.11
N CYS A 213 14.34 19.66 14.53
CA CYS A 213 13.05 19.18 14.03
C CYS A 213 12.16 18.77 15.20
N ASP A 214 10.93 19.28 15.25
CA ASP A 214 9.97 18.99 16.33
C ASP A 214 8.73 18.24 15.85
N VAL A 215 8.69 17.86 14.57
CA VAL A 215 7.72 16.93 13.98
C VAL A 215 8.46 16.01 13.02
N LEU A 216 8.29 14.68 13.18
CA LEU A 216 8.97 13.67 12.37
C LEU A 216 7.99 12.98 11.41
N CYS A 217 8.39 12.89 10.14
CA CYS A 217 7.79 12.01 9.12
C CYS A 217 8.76 10.87 8.83
N GLN A 218 8.25 9.70 8.45
CA GLN A 218 9.09 8.58 8.03
C GLN A 218 8.57 7.91 6.75
N HIS A 219 9.49 7.36 5.97
CA HIS A 219 9.21 6.48 4.83
C HIS A 219 10.07 5.22 4.95
N THR A 220 10.14 4.71 6.16
CA THR A 220 10.78 3.47 6.61
C THR A 220 9.78 2.72 7.47
N ASP A 221 9.98 1.43 7.68
CA ASP A 221 8.87 0.55 8.08
C ASP A 221 8.77 0.27 9.58
N SER A 222 9.83 0.57 10.37
CA SER A 222 9.78 0.30 11.81
C SER A 222 9.09 1.42 12.59
N PRO A 223 8.58 1.14 13.80
CA PRO A 223 8.06 2.18 14.70
C PRO A 223 9.16 2.98 15.42
N ALA A 224 10.44 2.67 15.20
CA ALA A 224 11.56 3.28 15.92
C ALA A 224 11.60 4.82 15.84
N PRO A 225 11.35 5.49 14.70
CA PRO A 225 11.27 6.94 14.66
C PRO A 225 10.17 7.54 15.55
N LEU A 226 9.02 6.89 15.63
CA LEU A 226 7.93 7.31 16.53
C LEU A 226 8.29 7.13 18.00
N GLN A 227 8.98 6.04 18.34
CA GLN A 227 9.46 5.82 19.71
C GLN A 227 10.47 6.90 20.13
N VAL A 228 11.36 7.29 19.22
CA VAL A 228 12.26 8.43 19.45
C VAL A 228 11.48 9.73 19.61
N ALA A 229 10.44 9.96 18.80
CA ALA A 229 9.59 11.16 18.97
C ALA A 229 8.92 11.19 20.35
N GLU A 230 8.39 10.05 20.83
CA GLU A 230 7.81 9.92 22.17
C GLU A 230 8.85 10.20 23.28
N GLU A 231 10.04 9.60 23.18
CA GLU A 231 11.16 9.76 24.11
C GLU A 231 11.64 11.21 24.19
N ARG A 232 11.71 11.88 23.04
CA ARG A 232 12.24 13.25 22.92
C ARG A 232 11.17 14.34 23.11
N GLY A 233 9.90 13.96 23.35
CA GLY A 233 8.80 14.90 23.55
C GLY A 233 8.46 15.73 22.31
N VAL A 234 8.72 15.22 21.11
CA VAL A 234 8.33 15.81 19.82
C VAL A 234 7.20 14.98 19.18
N PHE A 235 6.57 15.50 18.13
CA PHE A 235 5.51 14.77 17.45
C PHE A 235 6.03 13.94 16.29
N GLY A 236 5.25 12.93 15.87
CA GLY A 236 5.60 12.10 14.73
C GLY A 236 4.40 11.44 14.04
N PHE A 237 4.67 10.99 12.82
CA PHE A 237 3.72 10.23 12.00
C PHE A 237 4.20 8.79 11.83
N GLY A 238 3.27 7.84 11.85
CA GLY A 238 3.57 6.46 11.50
C GLY A 238 3.72 6.24 9.99
N GLN A 239 3.94 4.98 9.60
CA GLN A 239 4.12 4.56 8.21
C GLN A 239 3.38 3.25 7.95
N ALA A 240 2.67 3.21 6.82
CA ALA A 240 1.96 2.06 6.24
C ALA A 240 0.84 1.44 7.08
N SER A 241 0.88 1.55 8.42
CA SER A 241 -0.14 1.05 9.35
C SER A 241 -0.42 2.03 10.49
N ASP A 242 -1.48 1.76 11.26
CA ASP A 242 -1.71 2.49 12.51
C ASP A 242 -0.64 2.14 13.54
N MET A 243 0.23 3.10 13.82
CA MET A 243 1.34 2.99 14.77
C MET A 243 1.07 3.71 16.11
N THR A 244 -0.16 4.13 16.40
CA THR A 244 -0.53 4.89 17.62
C THR A 244 0.00 4.24 18.90
N ARG A 245 -0.04 2.91 18.99
CA ARG A 245 0.37 2.16 20.19
C ARG A 245 1.85 2.29 20.56
N PHE A 246 2.71 2.68 19.60
CA PHE A 246 4.15 2.78 19.81
C PHE A 246 4.59 4.15 20.32
N ALA A 247 3.73 5.14 20.18
CA ALA A 247 3.99 6.50 20.64
C ALA A 247 2.66 7.24 20.94
N PRO A 248 1.93 6.80 21.98
CA PRO A 248 0.57 7.30 22.23
C PRO A 248 0.49 8.80 22.52
N LYS A 249 1.61 9.43 22.93
CA LYS A 249 1.69 10.89 23.21
C LYS A 249 2.30 11.69 22.08
N ALA A 250 3.03 11.04 21.16
CA ALA A 250 3.73 11.70 20.05
C ALA A 250 3.03 11.48 18.69
N HIS A 251 2.32 10.37 18.51
CA HIS A 251 1.68 10.01 17.26
C HIS A 251 0.57 11.00 16.89
N LEU A 252 0.55 11.44 15.63
CA LEU A 252 -0.48 12.34 15.08
C LEU A 252 -1.46 11.63 14.17
N THR A 253 -0.96 10.86 13.23
CA THR A 253 -1.66 9.91 12.35
C THR A 253 -0.65 9.05 11.59
N SER A 254 -1.13 8.05 10.86
CA SER A 254 -0.32 7.22 9.96
C SER A 254 -1.01 7.07 8.61
N PRO A 255 -0.30 7.07 7.49
CA PRO A 255 -0.81 6.49 6.25
C PRO A 255 -1.03 4.99 6.45
N VAL A 256 -2.14 4.47 5.95
CA VAL A 256 -2.52 3.06 6.09
C VAL A 256 -2.81 2.46 4.72
N ASN A 257 -2.13 1.37 4.39
CA ASN A 257 -2.34 0.64 3.14
C ASN A 257 -3.39 -0.46 3.33
N ASN A 258 -4.41 -0.47 2.50
CA ASN A 258 -5.51 -1.43 2.54
C ASN A 258 -5.44 -2.36 1.31
N TRP A 259 -4.52 -3.34 1.35
CA TRP A 259 -4.26 -4.25 0.22
C TRP A 259 -5.32 -5.34 0.02
N GLY A 260 -6.12 -5.64 1.05
CA GLY A 260 -6.96 -6.83 1.11
C GLY A 260 -7.91 -6.98 -0.07
N ASP A 261 -8.72 -5.96 -0.35
CA ASP A 261 -9.70 -6.02 -1.43
C ASP A 261 -9.04 -6.08 -2.82
N TYR A 262 -7.87 -5.45 -2.98
CA TYR A 262 -7.06 -5.60 -4.18
C TYR A 262 -6.63 -7.05 -4.36
N TYR A 263 -6.08 -7.69 -3.33
CA TYR A 263 -5.65 -9.10 -3.40
C TYR A 263 -6.81 -10.05 -3.68
N VAL A 264 -7.96 -9.83 -3.03
CA VAL A 264 -9.20 -10.57 -3.31
C VAL A 264 -9.57 -10.46 -4.78
N SER A 265 -9.58 -9.26 -5.34
CA SER A 265 -9.97 -9.02 -6.74
C SER A 265 -9.02 -9.71 -7.73
N ARG A 266 -7.70 -9.64 -7.47
CA ARG A 266 -6.69 -10.22 -8.35
C ARG A 266 -6.70 -11.75 -8.29
N ALA A 267 -6.87 -12.33 -7.10
CA ALA A 267 -7.00 -13.78 -6.94
C ALA A 267 -8.27 -14.30 -7.61
N ARG A 268 -9.41 -13.62 -7.47
CA ARG A 268 -10.65 -13.95 -8.20
C ARG A 268 -10.44 -13.93 -9.70
N ALA A 269 -9.81 -12.90 -10.22
CA ALA A 269 -9.54 -12.77 -11.65
C ALA A 269 -8.67 -13.93 -12.20
N VAL A 270 -7.75 -14.48 -11.39
CA VAL A 270 -7.00 -15.67 -11.77
C VAL A 270 -7.89 -16.93 -11.74
N ILE A 271 -8.74 -17.05 -10.72
CA ILE A 271 -9.65 -18.21 -10.56
C ILE A 271 -10.64 -18.28 -11.72
N ASP A 272 -11.23 -17.16 -12.12
CA ASP A 272 -12.24 -17.08 -13.18
C ASP A 272 -11.67 -16.89 -14.60
N GLY A 273 -10.33 -16.78 -14.74
CA GLY A 273 -9.64 -16.61 -16.03
C GLY A 273 -9.73 -15.19 -16.62
N SER A 274 -10.27 -14.24 -15.89
CA SER A 274 -10.40 -12.83 -16.33
C SER A 274 -9.17 -11.98 -16.05
N TRP A 275 -8.15 -12.53 -15.41
CA TRP A 275 -6.93 -11.76 -15.09
C TRP A 275 -6.31 -11.12 -16.34
N ARG A 276 -6.00 -9.86 -16.25
CA ARG A 276 -5.26 -9.10 -17.27
C ARG A 276 -4.21 -8.23 -16.58
N PRO A 277 -3.07 -7.97 -17.24
CA PRO A 277 -2.11 -7.03 -16.72
C PRO A 277 -2.73 -5.64 -16.59
N GLY A 278 -2.35 -4.93 -15.55
CA GLY A 278 -2.86 -3.60 -15.25
C GLY A 278 -1.91 -2.78 -14.39
N ASP A 279 -2.16 -1.49 -14.34
CA ASP A 279 -1.50 -0.53 -13.46
C ASP A 279 -2.55 0.09 -12.54
N VAL A 280 -2.52 -0.26 -11.27
CA VAL A 280 -3.46 0.25 -10.26
C VAL A 280 -2.73 1.16 -9.28
N TRP A 281 -3.13 2.42 -9.25
CA TRP A 281 -2.62 3.41 -8.30
C TRP A 281 -3.77 3.99 -7.49
N GLY A 282 -4.13 3.30 -6.41
CA GLY A 282 -5.28 3.63 -5.57
C GLY A 282 -4.95 4.67 -4.52
N GLY A 283 -5.92 5.50 -4.15
CA GLY A 283 -5.78 6.55 -3.14
C GLY A 283 -6.92 6.54 -2.12
N LEU A 284 -7.11 7.65 -1.45
CA LEU A 284 -8.19 7.87 -0.48
C LEU A 284 -9.57 7.57 -1.07
N LYS A 285 -9.82 8.03 -2.31
CA LYS A 285 -11.09 7.82 -3.01
C LYS A 285 -11.43 6.34 -3.21
N SER A 286 -10.44 5.50 -3.48
CA SER A 286 -10.66 4.07 -3.74
C SER A 286 -10.70 3.22 -2.47
N GLY A 287 -10.37 3.78 -1.31
CA GLY A 287 -10.21 3.05 -0.06
C GLY A 287 -8.96 2.17 0.01
N MET A 288 -8.15 2.10 -1.05
CA MET A 288 -6.89 1.36 -1.06
C MET A 288 -5.83 2.00 -0.15
N PHE A 289 -6.05 3.25 0.18
CA PHE A 289 -5.26 4.05 1.09
C PHE A 289 -6.19 4.78 2.07
N SER A 290 -5.78 4.90 3.34
CA SER A 290 -6.49 5.66 4.37
C SER A 290 -5.51 6.31 5.35
N LEU A 291 -6.03 7.09 6.28
CA LEU A 291 -5.29 7.62 7.41
C LEU A 291 -5.80 6.98 8.71
N ALA A 292 -4.87 6.64 9.60
CA ALA A 292 -5.18 6.23 10.97
C ALA A 292 -5.88 7.39 11.72
N PRO A 293 -6.55 7.12 12.84
CA PRO A 293 -7.16 8.17 13.66
C PRO A 293 -6.19 9.32 13.94
N PHE A 294 -6.70 10.53 13.92
CA PHE A 294 -5.97 11.72 14.35
C PHE A 294 -5.87 11.74 15.87
N THR A 295 -4.65 11.78 16.40
CA THR A 295 -4.35 11.73 17.83
C THR A 295 -3.49 12.93 18.24
N ASN A 296 -3.49 13.29 19.52
CA ASN A 296 -2.68 14.38 20.08
C ASN A 296 -2.86 15.74 19.38
N MET A 297 -4.09 15.98 18.90
CA MET A 297 -4.48 17.17 18.16
C MET A 297 -5.69 17.84 18.82
N LYS A 298 -5.79 19.16 18.68
CA LYS A 298 -6.97 19.91 19.10
C LYS A 298 -8.14 19.68 18.14
N PRO A 299 -9.40 19.87 18.60
CA PRO A 299 -10.57 19.63 17.73
C PRO A 299 -10.53 20.42 16.41
N GLU A 300 -10.05 21.66 16.41
CA GLU A 300 -9.93 22.48 15.21
C GLU A 300 -8.85 21.97 14.24
N GLU A 301 -7.74 21.42 14.75
CA GLU A 301 -6.69 20.79 13.94
C GLU A 301 -7.21 19.50 13.29
N VAL A 302 -7.97 18.69 14.04
CA VAL A 302 -8.65 17.48 13.51
C VAL A 302 -9.65 17.85 12.43
N ALA A 303 -10.46 18.89 12.66
CA ALA A 303 -11.44 19.34 11.67
C ALA A 303 -10.78 19.83 10.38
N GLU A 304 -9.65 20.55 10.47
CA GLU A 304 -8.89 20.99 9.29
C GLU A 304 -8.28 19.78 8.54
N ALA A 305 -7.60 18.88 9.24
CA ALA A 305 -7.01 17.68 8.64
C ALA A 305 -8.08 16.80 7.95
N THR A 306 -9.26 16.69 8.56
CA THR A 306 -10.42 15.98 7.99
C THR A 306 -10.90 16.65 6.70
N ARG A 307 -11.08 17.97 6.68
CA ARG A 307 -11.48 18.69 5.46
C ARG A 307 -10.46 18.51 4.33
N VAL A 308 -9.18 18.57 4.64
CA VAL A 308 -8.11 18.38 3.65
C VAL A 308 -8.13 16.95 3.11
N ARG A 309 -8.22 15.95 3.97
CA ARG A 309 -8.34 14.54 3.57
C ARG A 309 -9.56 14.33 2.65
N ASP A 310 -10.71 14.88 3.02
CA ASP A 310 -11.94 14.70 2.26
C ASP A 310 -11.91 15.44 0.92
N ALA A 311 -11.27 16.59 0.84
CA ALA A 311 -11.05 17.33 -0.40
C ALA A 311 -10.12 16.56 -1.37
N LEU A 312 -9.08 15.91 -0.84
CA LEU A 312 -8.20 15.02 -1.62
C LEU A 312 -8.97 13.80 -2.14
N ALA A 313 -9.76 13.15 -1.28
CA ALA A 313 -10.58 12.01 -1.65
C ALA A 313 -11.64 12.37 -2.72
N ALA A 314 -12.23 13.56 -2.63
CA ALA A 314 -13.16 14.08 -3.61
C ALA A 314 -12.48 14.56 -4.91
N GLY A 315 -11.16 14.77 -4.91
CA GLY A 315 -10.41 15.32 -6.05
C GLY A 315 -10.57 16.83 -6.25
N THR A 316 -11.15 17.54 -5.27
CA THR A 316 -11.30 19.02 -5.29
C THR A 316 -10.02 19.73 -4.84
N LEU A 317 -9.12 19.01 -4.19
CA LEU A 317 -7.76 19.43 -3.86
C LEU A 317 -6.77 18.48 -4.53
N HIS A 318 -5.75 19.02 -5.20
CA HIS A 318 -4.69 18.22 -5.80
C HIS A 318 -3.31 18.68 -5.28
N PRO A 319 -2.50 17.79 -4.65
CA PRO A 319 -1.21 18.18 -4.03
C PRO A 319 -0.20 18.79 -5.02
N PHE A 320 -0.29 18.41 -6.29
CA PHE A 320 0.61 18.83 -7.36
C PHE A 320 -0.04 19.85 -8.30
N GLU A 321 -0.86 20.74 -7.77
CA GLU A 321 -1.36 21.92 -8.48
C GLU A 321 -0.39 23.08 -8.29
N GLY A 322 -0.07 23.77 -9.38
CA GLY A 322 0.90 24.88 -9.37
C GLY A 322 0.40 26.17 -8.67
N PRO A 323 1.29 27.10 -8.37
CA PRO A 323 2.69 27.08 -8.78
C PRO A 323 3.56 26.13 -7.95
N ILE A 324 4.46 25.41 -8.62
CA ILE A 324 5.45 24.52 -7.99
C ILE A 324 6.85 24.95 -8.44
N VAL A 325 7.73 25.15 -7.48
CA VAL A 325 9.10 25.65 -7.68
C VAL A 325 10.10 24.69 -7.04
N LYS A 326 11.18 24.35 -7.74
CA LYS A 326 12.29 23.54 -7.24
C LYS A 326 13.17 24.31 -6.26
N GLN A 327 14.11 23.61 -5.63
CA GLN A 327 15.15 24.20 -4.77
C GLN A 327 15.97 25.29 -5.50
N ASP A 328 16.27 25.10 -6.78
CA ASP A 328 17.02 26.04 -7.64
C ASP A 328 16.16 27.22 -8.15
N SER A 329 14.95 27.37 -7.64
CA SER A 329 13.96 28.38 -8.05
C SER A 329 13.38 28.20 -9.45
N THR A 330 13.66 27.10 -10.13
CA THR A 330 13.02 26.76 -11.43
C THR A 330 11.55 26.41 -11.22
N THR A 331 10.64 27.03 -11.98
CA THR A 331 9.23 26.69 -11.96
C THR A 331 8.99 25.36 -12.69
N VAL A 332 8.42 24.39 -11.97
CA VAL A 332 8.04 23.08 -12.52
C VAL A 332 6.67 23.16 -13.16
N ILE A 333 5.71 23.73 -12.43
CA ILE A 333 4.33 23.89 -12.86
C ILE A 333 3.89 25.32 -12.55
N PRO A 334 3.41 26.08 -13.55
CA PRO A 334 2.80 27.38 -13.32
C PRO A 334 1.45 27.26 -12.61
N ALA A 335 0.95 28.40 -12.12
CA ALA A 335 -0.36 28.48 -11.48
C ALA A 335 -1.48 27.97 -12.40
N GLY A 336 -2.45 27.28 -11.85
CA GLY A 336 -3.62 26.73 -12.57
C GLY A 336 -3.35 25.48 -13.38
N GLN A 337 -2.14 24.91 -13.34
CA GLN A 337 -1.80 23.63 -13.97
C GLN A 337 -1.54 22.56 -12.91
N ARG A 338 -1.65 21.27 -13.29
CA ARG A 338 -1.41 20.11 -12.44
C ARG A 338 -0.42 19.15 -13.08
N LEU A 339 0.39 18.46 -12.29
CA LEU A 339 1.17 17.33 -12.77
C LEU A 339 0.26 16.16 -13.14
N SER A 340 0.55 15.52 -14.26
CA SER A 340 -0.04 14.21 -14.60
C SER A 340 0.56 13.10 -13.72
N ASP A 341 -0.12 11.95 -13.66
CA ASP A 341 0.39 10.77 -12.94
C ASP A 341 1.78 10.35 -13.42
N ALA A 342 2.06 10.42 -14.71
CA ALA A 342 3.38 10.14 -15.28
C ALA A 342 4.46 11.11 -14.76
N GLN A 343 4.15 12.40 -14.70
CA GLN A 343 5.05 13.40 -14.15
C GLN A 343 5.28 13.24 -12.65
N ILE A 344 4.24 12.87 -11.89
CA ILE A 344 4.37 12.59 -10.46
C ILE A 344 5.31 11.40 -10.24
N ARG A 345 5.11 10.31 -10.98
CA ARG A 345 5.92 9.08 -10.89
C ARG A 345 7.36 9.21 -11.40
N SER A 346 7.69 10.32 -12.07
CA SER A 346 9.04 10.58 -12.58
C SER A 346 9.81 11.66 -11.80
N GLN A 347 9.28 12.11 -10.66
CA GLN A 347 9.95 13.14 -9.87
C GLN A 347 11.30 12.65 -9.33
N ASN A 348 12.35 13.41 -9.65
CA ASN A 348 13.73 13.18 -9.21
C ASN A 348 14.38 14.47 -8.70
N TYR A 349 13.58 15.40 -8.19
CA TYR A 349 14.00 16.71 -7.69
C TYR A 349 13.16 17.11 -6.48
N PHE A 350 13.71 17.97 -5.65
CA PHE A 350 13.02 18.53 -4.49
C PHE A 350 12.41 19.90 -4.78
N TYR A 351 11.32 20.19 -4.08
CA TYR A 351 10.70 21.51 -4.06
C TYR A 351 11.45 22.44 -3.13
N ARG A 352 11.33 23.74 -3.40
CA ARG A 352 11.87 24.79 -2.52
C ARG A 352 11.37 24.57 -1.08
N GLY A 353 12.22 24.88 -0.08
CA GLY A 353 11.95 24.66 1.35
C GLY A 353 12.37 23.28 1.87
N ILE A 354 12.75 22.35 0.98
CA ILE A 354 13.32 21.07 1.38
C ILE A 354 14.85 21.22 1.47
N GLU A 355 15.39 21.00 2.67
CA GLU A 355 16.82 21.03 2.96
C GLU A 355 17.39 19.61 2.83
N ALA A 356 17.63 19.18 1.60
CA ALA A 356 18.17 17.85 1.28
C ALA A 356 18.96 17.87 -0.03
N THR A 357 19.89 16.93 -0.16
CA THR A 357 20.54 16.55 -1.41
C THR A 357 20.14 15.14 -1.80
N MET A 358 20.11 14.85 -3.11
CA MET A 358 19.95 13.48 -3.56
C MET A 358 21.21 12.69 -3.21
N PRO A 359 21.09 11.49 -2.61
CA PRO A 359 22.25 10.62 -2.47
C PRO A 359 22.83 10.27 -3.84
N THR A 360 24.13 10.27 -3.95
CA THR A 360 24.90 9.87 -5.14
C THR A 360 24.89 8.37 -5.33
#